data_3d57b1730a88679f35d7b2aa2efdc7bd
#
_entry.id   3d57b1730a88679f35d7b2aa2efdc7bd
#
_cell.length_a   1.000
_cell.length_b   1.000
_cell.length_c   1.000
_cell.angle_alpha   90.00
_cell.angle_beta   90.00
_cell.angle_gamma   90.00
#
_symmetry.space_group_name_H-M   'P 1'
#
loop_
_entity.id
_entity.type
_entity.pdbx_description
1 polymer ?
#
loop_
_entity_poly.entity_id
_entity_poly.type
_entity_poly.pdbx_seq_one_letter_code
_entity_poly.pdbx_strand_id
1 'polypeptide(L)'
;HEEGDASAGTAPPAPGSNGETIVEKLDVNISAAQGLLYAFDSLYISVNGPGSGLYRARDTNGDDQFDEVTKLRSLDGAGEHGPHALRLSPDGKSIYIVCGNHTNPTEFSSTRLPANWGEDLLLPRQWDARGHARGRLAPGGWIAKVDPEGKNWELVSAGYRNSYSIDFNADGELFAYDSDM
;
A
#
# COMPACT_ATOMS: atom_id res chain seq x y z
N HIS A 1 -21.18 17.61 32.92
CA HIS A 1 -20.96 16.22 32.46
C HIS A 1 -21.97 15.94 31.36
N GLU A 2 -21.58 16.07 30.12
CA GLU A 2 -22.29 15.53 28.98
C GLU A 2 -21.33 14.57 28.29
N GLU A 3 -21.71 13.28 28.30
CA GLU A 3 -21.05 12.23 27.60
C GLU A 3 -21.40 12.35 26.11
N GLY A 4 -20.40 12.59 25.27
CA GLY A 4 -20.55 12.60 23.84
C GLY A 4 -20.74 11.18 23.31
N ASP A 5 -21.87 10.98 22.66
CA ASP A 5 -22.27 9.75 21.96
C ASP A 5 -21.31 9.48 20.78
N ALA A 6 -20.47 8.46 20.94
CA ALA A 6 -19.67 7.93 19.84
C ALA A 6 -20.59 7.09 18.95
N SER A 7 -20.91 7.59 17.77
CA SER A 7 -21.69 6.84 16.78
C SER A 7 -20.97 5.53 16.44
N ALA A 8 -21.51 4.45 16.96
CA ALA A 8 -21.06 3.10 16.65
C ALA A 8 -21.29 2.81 15.17
N GLY A 9 -20.21 2.57 14.44
CA GLY A 9 -20.29 2.01 13.11
C GLY A 9 -21.12 0.73 13.14
N THR A 10 -22.04 0.58 12.22
CA THR A 10 -22.91 -0.58 12.11
C THR A 10 -22.06 -1.84 11.98
N ALA A 11 -22.20 -2.73 12.95
CA ALA A 11 -21.58 -4.05 12.91
C ALA A 11 -22.04 -4.80 11.65
N PRO A 12 -21.18 -5.62 11.04
CA PRO A 12 -21.59 -6.45 9.91
C PRO A 12 -22.75 -7.36 10.31
N PRO A 13 -23.69 -7.67 9.41
CA PRO A 13 -24.84 -8.52 9.71
C PRO A 13 -24.40 -9.87 10.23
N ALA A 14 -25.10 -10.37 11.23
CA ALA A 14 -24.81 -11.66 11.86
C ALA A 14 -24.94 -12.81 10.83
N PRO A 15 -24.10 -13.86 10.91
CA PRO A 15 -24.22 -15.03 10.03
C PRO A 15 -25.56 -15.71 10.31
N GLY A 16 -26.44 -15.74 9.31
CA GLY A 16 -27.76 -16.40 9.40
C GLY A 16 -28.94 -15.62 8.80
N SER A 17 -28.74 -14.40 8.31
CA SER A 17 -29.76 -13.77 7.48
C SER A 17 -29.73 -14.45 6.09
N ASN A 18 -30.86 -14.97 5.63
CA ASN A 18 -31.06 -15.47 4.26
C ASN A 18 -31.02 -14.31 3.22
N GLY A 19 -30.14 -13.33 3.42
CA GLY A 19 -29.87 -12.29 2.47
C GLY A 19 -29.07 -12.85 1.29
N GLU A 20 -29.63 -12.76 0.11
CA GLU A 20 -28.94 -13.08 -1.13
C GLU A 20 -27.66 -12.21 -1.21
N THR A 21 -26.49 -12.82 -1.39
CA THR A 21 -25.25 -12.07 -1.60
C THR A 21 -25.32 -11.42 -2.98
N ILE A 22 -25.36 -10.10 -3.01
CA ILE A 22 -25.29 -9.34 -4.25
C ILE A 22 -23.84 -9.07 -4.56
N VAL A 23 -23.40 -9.42 -5.76
CA VAL A 23 -22.07 -9.11 -6.28
C VAL A 23 -22.23 -8.12 -7.42
N GLU A 24 -21.73 -6.92 -7.22
CA GLU A 24 -21.77 -5.86 -8.22
C GLU A 24 -20.36 -5.57 -8.75
N LYS A 25 -20.28 -5.29 -10.04
CA LYS A 25 -19.05 -4.85 -10.67
C LYS A 25 -18.92 -3.34 -10.53
N LEU A 26 -17.85 -2.88 -9.91
CA LEU A 26 -17.53 -1.46 -9.88
C LEU A 26 -17.17 -0.98 -11.29
N ASP A 27 -17.70 0.16 -11.71
CA ASP A 27 -17.37 0.80 -13.00
C ASP A 27 -16.10 1.67 -12.88
N VAL A 28 -15.01 1.04 -12.47
CA VAL A 28 -13.68 1.67 -12.37
C VAL A 28 -12.75 1.06 -13.41
N ASN A 29 -12.14 1.90 -14.24
CA ASN A 29 -11.20 1.47 -15.27
C ASN A 29 -9.78 1.31 -14.66
N ILE A 30 -9.63 0.33 -13.77
CA ILE A 30 -8.36 -0.05 -13.15
C ILE A 30 -8.11 -1.53 -13.39
N SER A 31 -6.91 -1.87 -13.83
CA SER A 31 -6.43 -3.25 -13.96
C SER A 31 -5.27 -3.50 -13.01
N ALA A 32 -4.98 -4.79 -12.73
CA ALA A 32 -3.86 -5.22 -11.91
C ALA A 32 -3.83 -4.59 -10.50
N ALA A 33 -5.00 -4.43 -9.87
CA ALA A 33 -5.08 -4.05 -8.47
C ALA A 33 -4.47 -5.15 -7.60
N GLN A 34 -3.52 -4.78 -6.74
CA GLN A 34 -2.82 -5.69 -5.82
C GLN A 34 -3.14 -5.41 -4.36
N GLY A 35 -3.25 -4.16 -3.98
CA GLY A 35 -3.64 -3.75 -2.64
C GLY A 35 -4.91 -2.91 -2.68
N LEU A 36 -5.83 -3.21 -1.77
CA LEU A 36 -7.07 -2.46 -1.59
C LEU A 36 -7.21 -2.05 -0.13
N LEU A 37 -7.59 -0.80 0.10
CA LEU A 37 -7.85 -0.25 1.43
C LEU A 37 -9.01 0.73 1.35
N TYR A 38 -10.10 0.44 2.06
CA TYR A 38 -11.16 1.42 2.29
C TYR A 38 -10.85 2.23 3.55
N ALA A 39 -10.64 3.52 3.39
CA ALA A 39 -10.38 4.47 4.46
C ALA A 39 -10.68 5.89 3.97
N PHE A 40 -10.97 6.83 4.87
CA PHE A 40 -11.21 8.25 4.54
C PHE A 40 -12.33 8.40 3.48
N ASP A 41 -13.41 7.65 3.63
CA ASP A 41 -14.54 7.59 2.69
C ASP A 41 -14.10 7.40 1.23
N SER A 42 -13.07 6.58 1.02
CA SER A 42 -12.46 6.34 -0.28
C SER A 42 -11.89 4.93 -0.37
N LEU A 43 -11.86 4.37 -1.56
CA LEU A 43 -11.12 3.15 -1.85
C LEU A 43 -9.74 3.52 -2.42
N TYR A 44 -8.69 3.17 -1.68
CA TYR A 44 -7.31 3.28 -2.16
C TYR A 44 -6.89 1.98 -2.81
N ILE A 45 -6.18 2.10 -3.94
CA ILE A 45 -5.83 0.97 -4.79
C ILE A 45 -4.35 1.09 -5.16
N SER A 46 -3.54 0.11 -4.81
CA SER A 46 -2.21 -0.02 -5.39
C SER A 46 -2.30 -0.84 -6.67
N VAL A 47 -1.85 -0.26 -7.77
CA VAL A 47 -1.87 -0.89 -9.09
C VAL A 47 -0.48 -1.38 -9.43
N ASN A 48 -0.39 -2.67 -9.77
CA ASN A 48 0.85 -3.36 -10.09
C ASN A 48 0.82 -3.87 -11.55
N GLY A 49 1.00 -2.97 -12.50
CA GLY A 49 0.92 -3.31 -13.93
C GLY A 49 0.91 -2.05 -14.80
N PRO A 50 0.30 -2.11 -15.97
CA PRO A 50 0.12 -0.91 -16.79
C PRO A 50 -0.56 0.19 -15.99
N GLY A 51 0.07 1.36 -15.94
CA GLY A 51 -0.41 2.47 -15.12
C GLY A 51 -0.07 2.36 -13.64
N SER A 52 0.94 1.57 -13.25
CA SER A 52 1.37 1.39 -11.85
C SER A 52 1.34 2.67 -11.03
N GLY A 53 0.88 2.55 -9.78
CA GLY A 53 0.73 3.69 -8.89
C GLY A 53 -0.24 3.47 -7.74
N LEU A 54 -0.39 4.52 -6.93
CA LEU A 54 -1.42 4.63 -5.92
C LEU A 54 -2.59 5.44 -6.48
N TYR A 55 -3.78 4.86 -6.41
CA TYR A 55 -5.04 5.48 -6.84
C TYR A 55 -6.00 5.63 -5.67
N ARG A 56 -6.93 6.57 -5.81
CA ARG A 56 -8.07 6.75 -4.93
C ARG A 56 -9.35 6.77 -5.78
N ALA A 57 -10.33 5.97 -5.40
CA ALA A 57 -11.68 6.00 -5.95
C ALA A 57 -12.65 6.51 -4.87
N ARG A 58 -13.58 7.37 -5.26
CA ARG A 58 -14.57 8.02 -4.39
C ARG A 58 -15.97 7.90 -4.98
N ASP A 59 -16.92 7.72 -4.10
CA ASP A 59 -18.31 7.97 -4.36
C ASP A 59 -18.60 9.43 -3.96
N THR A 60 -18.86 10.29 -4.93
CA THR A 60 -19.07 11.73 -4.67
C THR A 60 -20.54 12.10 -4.65
N ASN A 61 -21.42 11.22 -5.08
CA ASN A 61 -22.86 11.44 -5.20
C ASN A 61 -23.70 10.63 -4.18
N GLY A 62 -23.09 9.65 -3.49
CA GLY A 62 -23.72 8.86 -2.43
C GLY A 62 -24.64 7.74 -2.96
N ASP A 63 -24.34 7.19 -4.12
CA ASP A 63 -25.10 6.09 -4.73
C ASP A 63 -24.46 4.70 -4.57
N ASP A 64 -23.41 4.61 -3.72
CA ASP A 64 -22.61 3.43 -3.45
C ASP A 64 -21.78 2.95 -4.66
N GLN A 65 -21.60 3.79 -5.68
CA GLN A 65 -20.69 3.55 -6.81
C GLN A 65 -19.55 4.57 -6.80
N PHE A 66 -18.37 4.17 -7.26
CA PHE A 66 -17.25 5.09 -7.37
C PHE A 66 -17.30 5.83 -8.70
N ASP A 67 -17.56 7.13 -8.64
CA ASP A 67 -17.69 8.02 -9.81
C ASP A 67 -16.46 8.91 -10.05
N GLU A 68 -15.55 9.02 -9.08
CA GLU A 68 -14.30 9.73 -9.21
C GLU A 68 -13.10 8.79 -8.97
N VAL A 69 -12.21 8.66 -9.95
CA VAL A 69 -10.97 7.90 -9.83
C VAL A 69 -9.77 8.81 -10.11
N THR A 70 -8.94 9.00 -9.09
CA THR A 70 -7.76 9.85 -9.17
C THR A 70 -6.49 9.04 -8.97
N LYS A 71 -5.50 9.17 -9.86
CA LYS A 71 -4.15 8.69 -9.62
C LYS A 71 -3.42 9.67 -8.70
N LEU A 72 -3.15 9.27 -7.47
CA LEU A 72 -2.46 10.09 -6.49
C LEU A 72 -0.95 10.16 -6.77
N ARG A 73 -0.36 9.04 -7.19
CA ARG A 73 1.06 8.97 -7.56
C ARG A 73 1.33 7.85 -8.56
N SER A 74 2.14 8.14 -9.58
CA SER A 74 2.74 7.11 -10.43
C SER A 74 3.90 6.45 -9.70
N LEU A 75 4.01 5.12 -9.82
CA LEU A 75 5.13 4.34 -9.31
C LEU A 75 5.85 3.67 -10.48
N ASP A 76 7.17 3.74 -10.46
CA ASP A 76 8.01 3.12 -11.48
C ASP A 76 8.31 1.68 -11.05
N GLY A 77 7.35 0.80 -11.28
CA GLY A 77 7.47 -0.61 -10.92
C GLY A 77 6.25 -1.41 -11.31
N ALA A 78 6.46 -2.68 -11.60
CA ALA A 78 5.40 -3.62 -11.96
C ALA A 78 5.89 -5.08 -11.85
N GLY A 79 4.95 -6.02 -12.00
CA GLY A 79 5.23 -7.44 -12.00
C GLY A 79 5.32 -8.04 -10.61
N GLU A 80 5.97 -9.21 -10.51
CA GLU A 80 6.01 -10.00 -9.28
C GLU A 80 6.51 -9.23 -8.06
N HIS A 81 7.46 -8.32 -8.23
CA HIS A 81 8.04 -7.50 -7.16
C HIS A 81 7.62 -6.02 -7.26
N GLY A 82 6.44 -5.76 -7.79
CA GLY A 82 5.87 -4.42 -7.94
C GLY A 82 5.26 -3.86 -6.65
N PRO A 83 4.36 -2.86 -6.76
CA PRO A 83 3.56 -2.38 -5.64
C PRO A 83 2.56 -3.43 -5.16
N HIS A 84 2.40 -3.57 -3.85
CA HIS A 84 1.57 -4.59 -3.22
C HIS A 84 0.57 -4.00 -2.22
N ALA A 85 0.55 -4.49 -0.97
CA ALA A 85 -0.48 -4.19 0.01
C ALA A 85 -0.52 -2.73 0.46
N LEU A 86 -1.71 -2.33 0.87
CA LEU A 86 -2.01 -1.08 1.57
C LEU A 86 -2.50 -1.40 2.99
N ARG A 87 -2.13 -0.57 3.97
CA ARG A 87 -2.65 -0.66 5.34
C ARG A 87 -2.90 0.72 5.90
N LEU A 88 -3.96 0.85 6.69
CA LEU A 88 -4.21 2.05 7.48
C LEU A 88 -3.20 2.10 8.63
N SER A 89 -2.68 3.29 8.93
CA SER A 89 -1.83 3.48 10.12
C SER A 89 -2.62 3.25 11.41
N PRO A 90 -1.97 2.82 12.52
CA PRO A 90 -2.66 2.60 13.79
C PRO A 90 -3.40 3.82 14.33
N ASP A 91 -2.93 5.01 14.03
CA ASP A 91 -3.58 6.28 14.42
C ASP A 91 -4.72 6.70 13.47
N GLY A 92 -5.01 5.89 12.44
CA GLY A 92 -6.07 6.14 11.47
C GLY A 92 -5.86 7.36 10.56
N LYS A 93 -4.63 7.92 10.46
CA LYS A 93 -4.40 9.20 9.76
C LYS A 93 -3.62 9.09 8.47
N SER A 94 -3.05 7.94 8.18
CA SER A 94 -2.16 7.73 7.04
C SER A 94 -2.32 6.34 6.46
N ILE A 95 -1.78 6.16 5.28
CA ILE A 95 -1.77 4.89 4.55
C ILE A 95 -0.33 4.41 4.46
N TYR A 96 -0.10 3.13 4.72
CA TYR A 96 1.16 2.47 4.41
C TYR A 96 1.04 1.70 3.12
N ILE A 97 2.06 1.81 2.26
CA ILE A 97 2.20 1.05 1.02
C ILE A 97 3.51 0.28 1.05
N VAL A 98 3.46 -0.98 0.62
CA VAL A 98 4.65 -1.81 0.46
C VAL A 98 4.90 -2.09 -1.02
N CYS A 99 6.17 -2.03 -1.40
CA CYS A 99 6.63 -2.28 -2.77
C CYS A 99 7.83 -3.22 -2.77
N GLY A 100 7.81 -4.20 -3.65
CA GLY A 100 8.97 -5.06 -3.91
C GLY A 100 10.06 -4.35 -4.70
N ASN A 101 11.22 -5.00 -4.85
CA ASN A 101 12.42 -4.39 -5.43
C ASN A 101 12.39 -4.16 -6.95
N HIS A 102 11.29 -4.49 -7.63
CA HIS A 102 11.03 -4.05 -9.01
C HIS A 102 10.32 -2.68 -9.04
N THR A 103 10.08 -2.06 -7.89
CA THR A 103 9.54 -0.71 -7.81
C THR A 103 10.63 0.26 -7.38
N ASN A 104 11.07 1.10 -8.29
CA ASN A 104 12.06 2.13 -7.99
C ASN A 104 11.52 3.08 -6.90
N PRO A 105 12.40 3.59 -6.01
CA PRO A 105 12.00 4.61 -5.05
C PRO A 105 11.37 5.80 -5.75
N THR A 106 10.28 6.32 -5.19
CA THR A 106 9.67 7.58 -5.61
C THR A 106 10.34 8.76 -4.86
N GLU A 107 9.90 9.98 -5.13
CA GLU A 107 10.29 11.12 -4.31
C GLU A 107 9.64 11.04 -2.94
N PHE A 108 10.45 11.11 -1.88
CA PHE A 108 9.99 11.14 -0.50
C PHE A 108 10.19 12.53 0.10
N SER A 109 9.16 13.06 0.75
CA SER A 109 9.22 14.32 1.49
C SER A 109 10.00 14.19 2.79
N SER A 110 10.09 12.99 3.34
CA SER A 110 10.88 12.65 4.53
C SER A 110 11.31 11.19 4.50
N THR A 111 12.32 10.85 5.30
CA THR A 111 12.82 9.48 5.41
C THR A 111 13.25 9.19 6.85
N ARG A 112 12.94 7.98 7.33
CA ARG A 112 13.49 7.44 8.58
C ARG A 112 14.85 6.79 8.38
N LEU A 113 15.22 6.53 7.13
CA LEU A 113 16.49 5.92 6.77
C LEU A 113 17.53 7.00 6.47
N PRO A 114 18.84 6.69 6.62
CA PRO A 114 19.88 7.55 6.11
C PRO A 114 19.66 7.86 4.63
N ALA A 115 19.90 9.09 4.21
CA ALA A 115 19.75 9.51 2.82
C ALA A 115 20.81 8.94 1.86
N ASN A 116 21.65 8.05 2.34
CA ASN A 116 22.72 7.41 1.57
C ASN A 116 22.30 5.98 1.19
N TRP A 117 22.02 5.77 -0.07
CA TRP A 117 21.74 4.45 -0.65
C TRP A 117 23.01 3.68 -1.05
N GLY A 118 24.19 4.21 -0.73
CA GLY A 118 25.46 3.54 -0.96
C GLY A 118 25.49 2.23 -0.19
N GLU A 119 25.85 1.16 -0.87
CA GLU A 119 26.06 -0.13 -0.22
C GLU A 119 27.46 -0.18 0.39
N ASP A 120 27.56 -0.74 1.59
CA ASP A 120 28.82 -1.11 2.16
C ASP A 120 29.30 -2.40 1.48
N LEU A 121 30.28 -2.26 0.60
CA LEU A 121 30.81 -3.34 -0.22
C LEU A 121 32.00 -4.05 0.44
N LEU A 122 31.95 -4.26 1.74
CA LEU A 122 33.01 -5.03 2.45
C LEU A 122 33.13 -6.46 1.93
N LEU A 123 32.02 -7.01 1.42
CA LEU A 123 31.98 -8.34 0.81
C LEU A 123 31.47 -8.25 -0.64
N PRO A 124 31.85 -9.22 -1.49
CA PRO A 124 31.29 -9.31 -2.83
C PRO A 124 29.77 -9.35 -2.75
N ARG A 125 29.11 -8.53 -3.59
CA ARG A 125 27.66 -8.52 -3.69
C ARG A 125 27.16 -9.90 -4.10
N GLN A 126 26.17 -10.41 -3.39
CA GLN A 126 25.42 -11.59 -3.77
C GLN A 126 24.19 -11.15 -4.61
N TRP A 127 24.05 -11.78 -5.76
CA TRP A 127 22.86 -11.63 -6.57
C TRP A 127 21.77 -12.58 -6.09
N ASP A 128 20.51 -12.22 -6.34
CA ASP A 128 19.39 -13.15 -6.22
C ASP A 128 19.71 -14.46 -6.95
N ALA A 129 19.76 -15.57 -6.22
CA ALA A 129 20.25 -16.86 -6.73
C ALA A 129 19.42 -17.38 -7.91
N ARG A 130 18.13 -17.04 -7.97
CA ARG A 130 17.22 -17.39 -9.08
C ARG A 130 17.18 -16.33 -10.17
N GLY A 131 17.82 -15.19 -9.98
CA GLY A 131 17.92 -14.12 -10.96
C GLY A 131 16.68 -13.24 -11.11
N HIS A 132 15.65 -13.39 -10.28
CA HIS A 132 14.42 -12.58 -10.34
C HIS A 132 14.68 -11.07 -10.16
N ALA A 133 15.65 -10.71 -9.33
CA ALA A 133 16.03 -9.35 -9.07
C ALA A 133 17.47 -9.04 -9.48
N ARG A 134 17.98 -9.76 -10.47
CA ARG A 134 19.34 -9.56 -10.99
C ARG A 134 19.52 -8.13 -11.47
N GLY A 135 20.53 -7.45 -10.96
CA GLY A 135 20.80 -6.05 -11.27
C GLY A 135 19.96 -5.05 -10.47
N ARG A 136 19.10 -5.50 -9.57
CA ARG A 136 18.41 -4.60 -8.65
C ARG A 136 19.33 -4.29 -7.47
N LEU A 137 19.59 -3.01 -7.29
CA LEU A 137 20.51 -2.49 -6.28
C LEU A 137 19.72 -1.90 -5.11
N ALA A 138 20.45 -1.47 -4.06
CA ALA A 138 19.86 -0.68 -2.99
C ALA A 138 19.05 0.51 -3.56
N PRO A 139 17.95 0.92 -2.89
CA PRO A 139 17.50 0.42 -1.59
C PRO A 139 16.69 -0.88 -1.61
N GLY A 140 16.49 -1.53 -2.76
CA GLY A 140 15.63 -2.70 -2.86
C GLY A 140 14.15 -2.35 -2.74
N GLY A 141 13.33 -3.30 -2.25
CA GLY A 141 11.93 -3.05 -1.91
C GLY A 141 11.81 -2.12 -0.70
N TRP A 142 10.68 -1.45 -0.58
CA TRP A 142 10.49 -0.39 0.40
C TRP A 142 9.06 -0.29 0.92
N ILE A 143 8.92 0.34 2.10
CA ILE A 143 7.64 0.68 2.72
C ILE A 143 7.60 2.18 2.92
N ALA A 144 6.52 2.81 2.48
CA ALA A 144 6.27 4.22 2.71
C ALA A 144 4.97 4.45 3.45
N LYS A 145 4.93 5.56 4.20
CA LYS A 145 3.73 6.13 4.79
C LYS A 145 3.33 7.35 3.98
N VAL A 146 2.05 7.47 3.65
CA VAL A 146 1.52 8.53 2.79
C VAL A 146 0.26 9.13 3.40
N ASP A 147 0.06 10.44 3.25
CA ASP A 147 -1.19 11.09 3.64
C ASP A 147 -2.35 10.71 2.71
N PRO A 148 -3.62 10.89 3.13
CA PRO A 148 -4.78 10.51 2.33
C PRO A 148 -4.87 11.21 0.97
N GLU A 149 -4.22 12.36 0.81
CA GLU A 149 -4.18 13.11 -0.45
C GLU A 149 -3.02 12.69 -1.38
N GLY A 150 -2.17 11.76 -0.94
CA GLY A 150 -1.05 11.27 -1.73
C GLY A 150 0.08 12.29 -1.94
N LYS A 151 0.14 13.35 -1.14
CA LYS A 151 1.09 14.46 -1.29
C LYS A 151 2.40 14.22 -0.56
N ASN A 152 2.30 13.83 0.72
CA ASN A 152 3.45 13.66 1.61
C ASN A 152 3.78 12.17 1.75
N TRP A 153 4.95 11.80 1.27
CA TRP A 153 5.46 10.43 1.32
C TRP A 153 6.67 10.37 2.25
N GLU A 154 6.57 9.57 3.29
CA GLU A 154 7.66 9.28 4.22
C GLU A 154 8.21 7.88 3.93
N LEU A 155 9.49 7.75 3.63
CA LEU A 155 10.13 6.44 3.54
C LEU A 155 10.34 5.88 4.96
N VAL A 156 9.68 4.77 5.25
CA VAL A 156 9.69 4.16 6.59
C VAL A 156 10.78 3.11 6.72
N SER A 157 10.90 2.25 5.71
CA SER A 157 11.83 1.11 5.71
C SER A 157 12.17 0.70 4.29
N ALA A 158 13.33 0.10 4.09
CA ALA A 158 13.78 -0.42 2.80
C ALA A 158 14.76 -1.59 2.99
N GLY A 159 15.16 -2.22 1.90
CA GLY A 159 16.08 -3.36 1.91
C GLY A 159 15.40 -4.68 1.63
N TYR A 160 14.12 -4.65 1.30
CA TYR A 160 13.34 -5.84 1.01
C TYR A 160 13.60 -6.37 -0.40
N ARG A 161 13.40 -7.67 -0.59
CA ARG A 161 13.34 -8.27 -1.91
C ARG A 161 11.91 -8.15 -2.47
N ASN A 162 10.94 -8.80 -1.85
CA ASN A 162 9.55 -8.81 -2.28
C ASN A 162 8.61 -8.91 -1.10
N SER A 163 8.60 -7.89 -0.26
CA SER A 163 7.59 -7.76 0.79
C SER A 163 6.22 -7.58 0.16
N TYR A 164 5.35 -8.56 0.39
CA TYR A 164 4.01 -8.59 -0.21
C TYR A 164 2.95 -7.99 0.69
N SER A 165 3.06 -8.19 1.99
CA SER A 165 2.09 -7.71 2.97
C SER A 165 2.77 -7.13 4.21
N ILE A 166 2.07 -6.22 4.84
CA ILE A 166 2.45 -5.57 6.10
C ILE A 166 1.25 -5.54 7.03
N ASP A 167 1.50 -5.52 8.32
CA ASP A 167 0.46 -5.31 9.33
C ASP A 167 1.06 -4.72 10.60
N PHE A 168 0.20 -4.30 11.54
CA PHE A 168 0.58 -3.75 12.83
C PHE A 168 0.13 -4.66 13.95
N ASN A 169 0.96 -4.77 15.00
CA ASN A 169 0.52 -5.39 16.26
C ASN A 169 -0.32 -4.40 17.10
N ALA A 170 -0.79 -4.85 18.25
CA ALA A 170 -1.60 -4.04 19.16
C ALA A 170 -0.87 -2.79 19.71
N ASP A 171 0.46 -2.82 19.72
CA ASP A 171 1.30 -1.71 20.18
C ASP A 171 1.63 -0.71 19.03
N GLY A 172 1.13 -0.98 17.81
CA GLY A 172 1.34 -0.16 16.63
C GLY A 172 2.71 -0.36 15.97
N GLU A 173 3.41 -1.45 16.28
CA GLU A 173 4.66 -1.79 15.61
C GLU A 173 4.38 -2.44 14.26
N LEU A 174 5.13 -2.00 13.24
CA LEU A 174 5.00 -2.48 11.86
C LEU A 174 5.77 -3.77 11.64
N PHE A 175 5.09 -4.76 11.09
CA PHE A 175 5.67 -6.02 10.63
C PHE A 175 5.52 -6.16 9.12
N ALA A 176 6.55 -6.66 8.49
CA ALA A 176 6.57 -7.00 7.07
C ALA A 176 6.94 -8.48 6.91
N TYR A 177 6.29 -9.13 5.97
CA TYR A 177 6.70 -10.45 5.50
C TYR A 177 7.45 -10.27 4.19
N ASP A 178 8.71 -10.65 4.16
CA ASP A 178 9.54 -10.59 2.95
C ASP A 178 9.77 -11.99 2.38
N SER A 179 9.62 -12.10 1.08
CA SER A 179 9.89 -13.33 0.34
C SER A 179 11.39 -13.38 0.04
N ASP A 180 12.12 -14.12 0.84
CA ASP A 180 13.51 -14.46 0.58
C ASP A 180 13.63 -15.88 -0.01
N MET A 181 14.83 -16.22 -0.54
CA MET A 181 15.11 -17.54 -1.16
C MET A 181 16.19 -18.27 -0.42
#